data_910afd94e7811cb6cc388d50eb57f45a
#
_entry.id   910afd94e7811cb6cc388d50eb57f45a
#
_cell.length_a   1.000
_cell.length_b   1.000
_cell.length_c   1.000
_cell.angle_alpha   90.00
_cell.angle_beta   90.00
_cell.angle_gamma   90.00
#
_symmetry.space_group_name_H-M   'P 1'
#
loop_
_entity.id
_entity.type
_entity.pdbx_description
1 polymer ?
#
loop_
_entity_poly.entity_id
_entity_poly.type
_entity_poly.pdbx_seq_one_letter_code
_entity_poly.pdbx_strand_id
1 'polypeptide(L)'
;MGEDRRLAAFEGAFRSFAVCIGGLADDRFTAQMENGTPRDIVARLIGWNRLTVLGAKAILEAKPPPYHVDFANDYRKVNAELIARQPATDRAALLRDLETTKAETVEFLRAVSGESWNADMGVRHPDGGPATVRRCLEELTRDYLDATDEITVWLETAPPT
;
A
#
# COMPACT_ATOMS: atom_id res chain seq x y z
N MET A 1 10.07 -20.20 -4.56
CA MET A 1 10.50 -19.46 -5.78
C MET A 1 9.52 -18.35 -6.16
N GLY A 2 8.25 -18.62 -6.25
CA GLY A 2 7.25 -17.62 -6.60
C GLY A 2 7.09 -16.50 -5.59
N GLU A 3 7.17 -16.81 -4.31
CA GLU A 3 7.03 -15.87 -3.20
C GLU A 3 8.18 -14.86 -3.15
N ASP A 4 9.40 -15.35 -3.28
CA ASP A 4 10.60 -14.51 -3.26
C ASP A 4 10.59 -13.50 -4.42
N ARG A 5 10.12 -13.92 -5.59
CA ARG A 5 10.01 -13.04 -6.76
C ARG A 5 8.97 -11.95 -6.51
N ARG A 6 7.84 -12.29 -5.89
CA ARG A 6 6.78 -11.32 -5.57
C ARG A 6 7.22 -10.33 -4.50
N LEU A 7 7.93 -10.81 -3.48
CA LEU A 7 8.51 -9.94 -2.46
C LEU A 7 9.56 -9.01 -3.09
N ALA A 8 10.40 -9.52 -3.97
CA ALA A 8 11.38 -8.70 -4.68
C ALA A 8 10.71 -7.63 -5.55
N ALA A 9 9.60 -7.98 -6.22
CA ALA A 9 8.82 -7.02 -7.01
C ALA A 9 8.22 -5.92 -6.12
N PHE A 10 7.68 -6.29 -4.97
CA PHE A 10 7.17 -5.33 -3.98
C PHE A 10 8.27 -4.41 -3.47
N GLU A 11 9.41 -4.96 -3.07
CA GLU A 11 10.53 -4.16 -2.58
C GLU A 11 11.08 -3.22 -3.66
N GLY A 12 11.08 -3.65 -4.92
CA GLY A 12 11.44 -2.81 -6.06
C GLY A 12 10.47 -1.65 -6.27
N ALA A 13 9.17 -1.94 -6.23
CA ALA A 13 8.13 -0.92 -6.34
C ALA A 13 8.19 0.10 -5.19
N PHE A 14 8.41 -0.38 -3.97
CA PHE A 14 8.61 0.46 -2.80
C PHE A 14 9.83 1.37 -2.97
N ARG A 15 10.95 0.82 -3.41
CA ARG A 15 12.19 1.59 -3.62
C ARG A 15 12.01 2.70 -4.65
N SER A 16 11.33 2.40 -5.76
CA SER A 16 11.02 3.41 -6.78
C SER A 16 10.17 4.54 -6.22
N PHE A 17 9.15 4.20 -5.43
CA PHE A 17 8.32 5.18 -4.75
C PHE A 17 9.13 6.00 -3.74
N ALA A 18 9.96 5.37 -2.92
CA ALA A 18 10.78 6.04 -1.92
C ALA A 18 11.76 7.06 -2.56
N VAL A 19 12.35 6.71 -3.69
CA VAL A 19 13.20 7.62 -4.46
C VAL A 19 12.38 8.80 -4.99
N CYS A 20 11.22 8.53 -5.56
CA CYS A 20 10.33 9.56 -6.09
C CYS A 20 9.91 10.56 -5.00
N ILE A 21 9.43 10.06 -3.87
CA ILE A 21 9.00 10.89 -2.72
C ILE A 21 10.18 11.64 -2.11
N GLY A 22 11.33 10.97 -1.97
CA GLY A 22 12.53 11.57 -1.37
C GLY A 22 13.11 12.71 -2.21
N GLY A 23 12.89 12.68 -3.52
CA GLY A 23 13.34 13.73 -4.43
C GLY A 23 12.45 14.97 -4.51
N LEU A 24 11.25 14.94 -3.91
CA LEU A 24 10.36 16.09 -3.93
C LEU A 24 10.86 17.22 -3.03
N ALA A 25 10.76 18.46 -3.51
CA ALA A 25 10.93 19.64 -2.65
C ALA A 25 9.79 19.69 -1.62
N ASP A 26 10.02 20.36 -0.50
CA ASP A 26 9.05 20.44 0.61
C ASP A 26 7.70 21.04 0.18
N ASP A 27 7.72 22.07 -0.64
CA ASP A 27 6.52 22.70 -1.17
C ASP A 27 5.75 21.77 -2.12
N ARG A 28 6.44 20.92 -2.85
CA ARG A 28 5.82 19.90 -3.71
C ARG A 28 5.21 18.76 -2.90
N PHE A 29 5.82 18.39 -1.80
CA PHE A 29 5.33 17.32 -0.94
C PHE A 29 3.91 17.58 -0.39
N THR A 30 3.57 18.85 -0.17
CA THR A 30 2.25 19.27 0.32
C THR A 30 1.40 19.98 -0.73
N ALA A 31 1.84 19.99 -1.99
CA ALA A 31 1.10 20.64 -3.08
C ALA A 31 -0.07 19.78 -3.54
N GLN A 32 -1.17 20.44 -3.92
CA GLN A 32 -2.37 19.77 -4.41
C GLN A 32 -2.14 19.16 -5.78
N MET A 33 -2.40 17.88 -5.90
CA MET A 33 -2.54 17.12 -7.14
C MET A 33 -4.02 16.99 -7.48
N GLU A 34 -4.36 16.17 -8.47
CA GLU A 34 -5.75 15.93 -8.83
C GLU A 34 -6.54 15.28 -7.66
N ASN A 35 -5.96 14.32 -6.97
CA ASN A 35 -6.62 13.53 -5.95
C ASN A 35 -5.93 13.61 -4.57
N GLY A 36 -5.55 14.78 -4.14
CA GLY A 36 -4.87 14.98 -2.86
C GLY A 36 -3.44 15.47 -3.03
N THR A 37 -2.62 15.27 -2.03
CA THR A 37 -1.22 15.69 -2.02
C THR A 37 -0.29 14.48 -2.03
N PRO A 38 1.01 14.62 -2.40
CA PRO A 38 1.98 13.54 -2.19
C PRO A 38 2.04 13.07 -0.74
N ARG A 39 1.87 13.98 0.22
CA ARG A 39 1.76 13.64 1.65
C ARG A 39 0.61 12.69 1.92
N ASP A 40 -0.54 12.92 1.32
CA ASP A 40 -1.72 12.06 1.47
C ASP A 40 -1.47 10.66 0.89
N ILE A 41 -0.75 10.57 -0.22
CA ILE A 41 -0.35 9.29 -0.81
C ILE A 41 0.52 8.51 0.17
N VAL A 42 1.52 9.14 0.79
CA VAL A 42 2.37 8.48 1.81
C VAL A 42 1.52 8.00 2.98
N ALA A 43 0.64 8.84 3.51
CA ALA A 43 -0.25 8.49 4.63
C ALA A 43 -1.14 7.28 4.29
N ARG A 44 -1.70 7.27 3.08
CA ARG A 44 -2.51 6.16 2.58
C ARG A 44 -1.71 4.87 2.49
N LEU A 45 -0.51 4.90 1.93
CA LEU A 45 0.34 3.72 1.75
C LEU A 45 0.82 3.16 3.09
N ILE A 46 1.10 3.99 4.08
CA ILE A 46 1.37 3.54 5.46
C ILE A 46 0.20 2.68 5.97
N GLY A 47 -1.02 3.18 5.80
CA GLY A 47 -2.22 2.47 6.19
C GLY A 47 -2.40 1.16 5.42
N TRP A 48 -2.18 1.15 4.11
CA TRP A 48 -2.28 -0.06 3.30
C TRP A 48 -1.21 -1.09 3.61
N ASN A 49 0.00 -0.68 4.01
CA ASN A 49 1.00 -1.63 4.52
C ASN A 49 0.43 -2.42 5.70
N ARG A 50 -0.19 -1.72 6.67
CA ARG A 50 -0.82 -2.37 7.84
C ARG A 50 -2.04 -3.22 7.47
N LEU A 51 -2.91 -2.70 6.62
CA LEU A 51 -4.12 -3.41 6.19
C LEU A 51 -3.81 -4.65 5.37
N THR A 52 -2.72 -4.65 4.59
CA THR A 52 -2.27 -5.84 3.86
C THR A 52 -1.91 -6.96 4.82
N VAL A 53 -1.21 -6.68 5.90
CA VAL A 53 -0.89 -7.67 6.94
C VAL A 53 -2.17 -8.17 7.62
N LEU A 54 -3.06 -7.27 8.02
CA LEU A 54 -4.34 -7.63 8.66
C LEU A 54 -5.22 -8.45 7.72
N GLY A 55 -5.30 -8.06 6.46
CA GLY A 55 -6.05 -8.78 5.44
C GLY A 55 -5.50 -10.18 5.19
N ALA A 56 -4.17 -10.30 5.08
CA ALA A 56 -3.52 -11.60 4.92
C ALA A 56 -3.77 -12.52 6.12
N LYS A 57 -3.65 -11.98 7.35
CA LYS A 57 -3.97 -12.74 8.57
C LYS A 57 -5.41 -13.22 8.57
N ALA A 58 -6.36 -12.35 8.23
CA ALA A 58 -7.78 -12.70 8.15
C ALA A 58 -8.01 -13.83 7.14
N ILE A 59 -7.44 -13.74 5.95
CA ILE A 59 -7.54 -14.77 4.91
C ILE A 59 -6.99 -16.11 5.41
N LEU A 60 -5.85 -16.12 6.08
CA LEU A 60 -5.26 -17.35 6.64
C LEU A 60 -6.14 -17.98 7.73
N GLU A 61 -7.00 -17.19 8.36
CA GLU A 61 -8.00 -17.66 9.33
C GLU A 61 -9.37 -17.94 8.67
N ALA A 62 -9.44 -17.95 7.33
CA ALA A 62 -10.68 -18.11 6.56
C ALA A 62 -11.73 -17.04 6.86
N LYS A 63 -11.28 -15.81 7.10
CA LYS A 63 -12.13 -14.65 7.37
C LYS A 63 -11.93 -13.57 6.30
N PRO A 64 -12.95 -12.77 5.99
CA PRO A 64 -12.78 -11.66 5.06
C PRO A 64 -11.87 -10.58 5.66
N PRO A 65 -11.05 -9.93 4.83
CA PRO A 65 -10.31 -8.75 5.26
C PRO A 65 -11.24 -7.67 5.84
N PRO A 66 -10.82 -6.95 6.91
CA PRO A 66 -11.67 -5.93 7.54
C PRO A 66 -12.18 -4.86 6.57
N TYR A 67 -11.34 -4.42 5.64
CA TYR A 67 -11.71 -3.40 4.66
C TYR A 67 -12.73 -3.88 3.62
N HIS A 68 -12.94 -5.20 3.47
CA HIS A 68 -14.01 -5.74 2.62
C HIS A 68 -15.37 -5.70 3.33
N VAL A 69 -15.38 -5.67 4.66
CA VAL A 69 -16.60 -5.68 5.48
C VAL A 69 -16.98 -4.25 5.90
N ASP A 70 -16.03 -3.57 6.55
CA ASP A 70 -16.29 -2.29 7.21
C ASP A 70 -16.60 -1.17 6.23
N PHE A 71 -16.02 -1.22 5.05
CA PHE A 71 -16.16 -0.16 4.04
C PHE A 71 -16.97 -0.59 2.81
N ALA A 72 -17.60 -1.77 2.84
CA ALA A 72 -18.37 -2.31 1.72
C ALA A 72 -17.59 -2.25 0.38
N ASN A 73 -16.27 -2.45 0.43
CA ASN A 73 -15.33 -2.39 -0.70
C ASN A 73 -15.22 -1.00 -1.36
N ASP A 74 -15.62 0.05 -0.67
CA ASP A 74 -15.40 1.41 -1.15
C ASP A 74 -13.99 1.88 -0.77
N TYR A 75 -13.05 1.65 -1.67
CA TYR A 75 -11.64 2.01 -1.44
C TYR A 75 -11.40 3.51 -1.25
N ARG A 76 -12.28 4.35 -1.76
CA ARG A 76 -12.18 5.80 -1.53
C ARG A 76 -12.43 6.14 -0.08
N LYS A 77 -13.40 5.48 0.56
CA LYS A 77 -13.67 5.61 1.99
C LYS A 77 -12.51 5.08 2.82
N VAL A 78 -11.98 3.91 2.46
CA VAL A 78 -10.80 3.34 3.13
C VAL A 78 -9.64 4.33 3.05
N ASN A 79 -9.31 4.82 1.87
CA ASN A 79 -8.21 5.76 1.68
C ASN A 79 -8.38 7.05 2.50
N ALA A 80 -9.58 7.63 2.50
CA ALA A 80 -9.87 8.83 3.28
C ALA A 80 -9.66 8.59 4.78
N GLU A 81 -10.11 7.45 5.28
CA GLU A 81 -9.94 7.06 6.68
C GLU A 81 -8.48 6.83 7.05
N LEU A 82 -7.71 6.18 6.17
CA LEU A 82 -6.28 5.96 6.38
C LEU A 82 -5.51 7.28 6.46
N ILE A 83 -5.83 8.23 5.59
CA ILE A 83 -5.24 9.57 5.61
C ILE A 83 -5.59 10.29 6.91
N ALA A 84 -6.86 10.26 7.29
CA ALA A 84 -7.35 10.95 8.49
C ALA A 84 -6.75 10.39 9.79
N ARG A 85 -6.45 9.10 9.83
CA ARG A 85 -5.89 8.44 11.02
C ARG A 85 -4.39 8.60 11.18
N GLN A 86 -3.68 9.11 10.18
CA GLN A 86 -2.24 9.23 10.25
C GLN A 86 -1.85 10.41 11.16
N PRO A 87 -1.27 10.15 12.34
CA PRO A 87 -0.97 11.19 13.32
C PRO A 87 0.29 11.99 12.99
N ALA A 88 1.20 11.44 12.23
CA ALA A 88 2.44 12.11 11.89
C ALA A 88 2.16 13.31 10.98
N THR A 89 2.74 14.46 11.33
CA THR A 89 2.51 15.72 10.66
C THR A 89 3.69 16.17 9.81
N ASP A 90 4.91 15.84 10.22
CA ASP A 90 6.09 16.20 9.45
C ASP A 90 6.52 15.09 8.48
N ARG A 91 7.21 15.52 7.42
CA ARG A 91 7.68 14.65 6.33
C ARG A 91 8.60 13.54 6.83
N ALA A 92 9.56 13.87 7.69
CA ALA A 92 10.53 12.89 8.18
C ALA A 92 9.86 11.79 9.01
N ALA A 93 8.89 12.14 9.86
CA ALA A 93 8.12 11.18 10.63
C ALA A 93 7.29 10.27 9.73
N LEU A 94 6.62 10.83 8.72
CA LEU A 94 5.84 10.05 7.73
C LEU A 94 6.72 9.06 6.98
N LEU A 95 7.88 9.49 6.51
CA LEU A 95 8.78 8.61 5.76
C LEU A 95 9.37 7.51 6.65
N ARG A 96 9.63 7.78 7.94
CA ARG A 96 10.02 6.74 8.90
C ARG A 96 8.89 5.71 9.10
N ASP A 97 7.65 6.16 9.26
CA ASP A 97 6.50 5.27 9.40
C ASP A 97 6.28 4.41 8.15
N LEU A 98 6.50 4.97 6.97
CA LEU A 98 6.43 4.25 5.72
C LEU A 98 7.46 3.10 5.68
N GLU A 99 8.70 3.39 6.02
CA GLU A 99 9.78 2.39 6.08
C GLU A 99 9.50 1.31 7.13
N THR A 100 9.05 1.71 8.32
CA THR A 100 8.76 0.79 9.41
C THR A 100 7.63 -0.16 9.03
N THR A 101 6.52 0.35 8.51
CA THR A 101 5.38 -0.48 8.13
C THR A 101 5.69 -1.38 6.93
N LYS A 102 6.51 -0.91 6.00
CA LYS A 102 7.02 -1.75 4.89
C LYS A 102 7.84 -2.92 5.44
N ALA A 103 8.76 -2.66 6.36
CA ALA A 103 9.60 -3.70 6.95
C ALA A 103 8.75 -4.75 7.70
N GLU A 104 7.75 -4.31 8.45
CA GLU A 104 6.81 -5.20 9.15
C GLU A 104 6.02 -6.07 8.15
N THR A 105 5.59 -5.48 7.05
CA THR A 105 4.88 -6.20 5.99
C THR A 105 5.75 -7.30 5.38
N VAL A 106 6.99 -6.98 5.03
CA VAL A 106 7.93 -7.95 4.45
C VAL A 106 8.24 -9.06 5.45
N GLU A 107 8.49 -8.72 6.71
CA GLU A 107 8.76 -9.70 7.77
C GLU A 107 7.60 -10.68 7.93
N PHE A 108 6.37 -10.17 8.01
CA PHE A 108 5.18 -11.00 8.10
C PHE A 108 5.05 -11.93 6.89
N LEU A 109 5.17 -11.41 5.69
CA LEU A 109 4.98 -12.18 4.47
C LEU A 109 6.07 -13.25 4.27
N ARG A 110 7.30 -12.99 4.68
CA ARG A 110 8.38 -14.00 4.64
C ARG A 110 8.11 -15.17 5.56
N ALA A 111 7.39 -14.94 6.66
CA ALA A 111 7.03 -16.00 7.60
C ALA A 111 5.84 -16.86 7.14
N VAL A 112 5.10 -16.46 6.13
CA VAL A 112 3.99 -17.22 5.57
C VAL A 112 4.54 -18.38 4.74
N SER A 113 4.04 -19.60 4.98
CA SER A 113 4.48 -20.78 4.23
C SER A 113 4.10 -20.69 2.75
N GLY A 114 4.91 -21.30 1.87
CA GLY A 114 4.68 -21.26 0.43
C GLY A 114 3.31 -21.77 0.00
N GLU A 115 2.82 -22.83 0.66
CA GLU A 115 1.47 -23.37 0.41
C GLU A 115 0.38 -22.38 0.75
N SER A 116 0.54 -21.63 1.85
CA SER A 116 -0.45 -20.67 2.34
C SER A 116 -0.56 -19.42 1.45
N TRP A 117 0.48 -19.08 0.70
CA TRP A 117 0.48 -17.92 -0.19
C TRP A 117 -0.62 -17.99 -1.26
N ASN A 118 -0.82 -19.15 -1.83
CA ASN A 118 -1.76 -19.39 -2.93
C ASN A 118 -3.04 -20.10 -2.49
N ALA A 119 -3.16 -20.45 -1.22
CA ALA A 119 -4.28 -21.22 -0.72
C ALA A 119 -5.60 -20.46 -0.86
N ASP A 120 -6.59 -21.09 -1.45
CA ASP A 120 -7.97 -20.62 -1.43
C ASP A 120 -8.61 -21.09 -0.13
N MET A 121 -8.75 -20.17 0.81
CA MET A 121 -9.33 -20.43 2.14
C MET A 121 -10.84 -20.25 2.16
N GLY A 122 -11.48 -20.12 0.99
CA GLY A 122 -12.92 -19.90 0.88
C GLY A 122 -13.34 -18.44 1.01
N VAL A 123 -12.38 -17.53 1.21
CA VAL A 123 -12.64 -16.08 1.24
C VAL A 123 -12.71 -15.56 -0.19
N ARG A 124 -13.70 -14.72 -0.46
CA ARG A 124 -13.89 -14.16 -1.80
C ARG A 124 -13.54 -12.69 -1.84
N HIS A 125 -12.84 -12.31 -2.89
CA HIS A 125 -12.64 -10.92 -3.26
C HIS A 125 -13.96 -10.33 -3.80
N PRO A 126 -14.18 -9.01 -3.74
CA PRO A 126 -15.39 -8.37 -4.29
C PRO A 126 -15.71 -8.73 -5.74
N ASP A 127 -14.70 -9.04 -6.55
CA ASP A 127 -14.90 -9.48 -7.95
C ASP A 127 -15.35 -10.94 -8.09
N GLY A 128 -15.51 -11.66 -6.97
CA GLY A 128 -15.91 -13.07 -6.94
C GLY A 128 -14.77 -14.07 -7.00
N GLY A 129 -13.55 -13.63 -7.28
CA GLY A 129 -12.37 -14.48 -7.28
C GLY A 129 -11.86 -14.78 -5.86
N PRO A 130 -10.95 -15.76 -5.70
CA PRO A 130 -10.41 -16.05 -4.39
C PRO A 130 -9.55 -14.91 -3.86
N ALA A 131 -9.74 -14.57 -2.58
CA ALA A 131 -8.86 -13.68 -1.85
C ALA A 131 -7.73 -14.52 -1.25
N THR A 132 -6.51 -14.26 -1.68
CA THR A 132 -5.31 -14.99 -1.24
C THR A 132 -4.26 -14.02 -0.71
N VAL A 133 -3.32 -14.53 0.08
CA VAL A 133 -2.18 -13.72 0.54
C VAL A 133 -1.39 -13.19 -0.65
N ARG A 134 -1.18 -14.01 -1.67
CA ARG A 134 -0.53 -13.59 -2.92
C ARG A 134 -1.19 -12.36 -3.52
N ARG A 135 -2.52 -12.40 -3.64
CA ARG A 135 -3.28 -11.29 -4.23
C ARG A 135 -3.14 -10.00 -3.42
N CYS A 136 -3.15 -10.10 -2.08
CA CYS A 136 -2.93 -8.95 -1.21
C CYS A 136 -1.62 -8.24 -1.53
N LEU A 137 -0.54 -9.00 -1.70
CA LEU A 137 0.76 -8.42 -2.02
C LEU A 137 0.82 -7.86 -3.44
N GLU A 138 0.21 -8.55 -4.41
CA GLU A 138 0.16 -8.08 -5.80
C GLU A 138 -0.60 -6.74 -5.90
N GLU A 139 -1.69 -6.59 -5.17
CA GLU A 139 -2.47 -5.34 -5.11
C GLU A 139 -1.67 -4.22 -4.44
N LEU A 140 -1.00 -4.51 -3.32
CA LEU A 140 -0.15 -3.52 -2.65
C LEU A 140 1.01 -3.07 -3.55
N THR A 141 1.64 -4.00 -4.25
CA THR A 141 2.71 -3.70 -5.21
C THR A 141 2.21 -2.75 -6.29
N ARG A 142 1.02 -3.02 -6.83
CA ARG A 142 0.39 -2.14 -7.83
C ARG A 142 0.13 -0.76 -7.28
N ASP A 143 -0.35 -0.65 -6.04
CA ASP A 143 -0.59 0.65 -5.40
C ASP A 143 0.68 1.51 -5.35
N TYR A 144 1.82 0.92 -5.05
CA TYR A 144 3.11 1.63 -5.06
C TYR A 144 3.52 2.07 -6.47
N LEU A 145 3.33 1.19 -7.46
CA LEU A 145 3.64 1.52 -8.85
C LEU A 145 2.74 2.64 -9.38
N ASP A 146 1.45 2.55 -9.12
CA ASP A 146 0.48 3.55 -9.55
C ASP A 146 0.75 4.91 -8.86
N ALA A 147 1.10 4.89 -7.58
CA ALA A 147 1.45 6.10 -6.84
C ALA A 147 2.70 6.79 -7.41
N THR A 148 3.71 6.01 -7.76
CA THR A 148 4.93 6.54 -8.41
C THR A 148 4.60 7.18 -9.75
N ASP A 149 3.78 6.51 -10.56
CA ASP A 149 3.37 7.02 -11.87
C ASP A 149 2.53 8.30 -11.73
N GLU A 150 1.61 8.34 -10.79
CA GLU A 150 0.76 9.52 -10.52
C GLU A 150 1.61 10.74 -10.20
N ILE A 151 2.58 10.61 -9.30
CA ILE A 151 3.48 11.71 -8.94
C ILE A 151 4.36 12.10 -10.11
N THR A 152 4.91 11.15 -10.84
CA THR A 152 5.78 11.39 -11.99
C THR A 152 5.06 12.17 -13.08
N VAL A 153 3.85 11.74 -13.45
CA VAL A 153 3.02 12.43 -14.43
C VAL A 153 2.67 13.84 -13.96
N TRP A 154 2.30 13.99 -12.69
CA TRP A 154 2.01 15.31 -12.13
C TRP A 154 3.20 16.26 -12.20
N LEU A 155 4.40 15.78 -11.89
CA LEU A 155 5.62 16.62 -11.96
C LEU A 155 5.92 17.08 -13.39
N GLU A 156 5.62 16.24 -14.39
CA GLU A 156 5.81 16.58 -15.80
C GLU A 156 4.83 17.65 -16.29
N THR A 157 3.62 17.69 -15.72
CA THR A 157 2.52 18.57 -16.13
C THR A 157 2.35 19.79 -15.23
N ALA A 158 2.92 19.77 -14.02
CA ALA A 158 2.79 20.87 -13.07
C ALA A 158 3.62 22.09 -13.53
N PRO A 159 3.11 23.32 -13.33
CA PRO A 159 3.89 24.51 -13.64
C PRO A 159 5.16 24.56 -12.78
N PRO A 160 6.27 25.09 -13.31
CA PRO A 160 7.49 25.26 -12.53
C PRO A 160 7.24 26.22 -11.35
N THR A 161 7.84 25.91 -10.20
CA THR A 161 7.81 26.77 -9.00
C THR A 161 8.86 27.85 -9.05
#